data_7ba7b79a5093f8077f0912b2c8533768
#
_entry.id   7ba7b79a5093f8077f0912b2c8533768
#
_cell.length_a   1.000
_cell.length_b   1.000
_cell.length_c   1.000
_cell.angle_alpha   90.00
_cell.angle_beta   90.00
_cell.angle_gamma   90.00
#
_symmetry.space_group_name_H-M   'P 1'
#
loop_
_entity.id
_entity.type
_entity.pdbx_description
1 polymer ?
#
loop_
_entity_poly.entity_id
_entity_poly.type
_entity_poly.pdbx_seq_one_letter_code
_entity_poly.pdbx_strand_id
1 'polypeptide(L)'
;MNLPRLGVNIDHVATLRNARGENYPSPVKAAKICEEFGADGITAHLREDRRHIKDEDIFELKANISLPLNFEMAPTLEMLDIALKVKPNACCIVPEKREEVTTEGGIDVKKNHNLLHTIIPKLKQSGINCLLYTSPSPRDLR
;
A
#
# COMPACT_ATOMS: atom_id res chain seq x y z
N MET A 1 -25.51 14.30 2.87
CA MET A 1 -25.04 12.90 2.74
C MET A 1 -23.54 12.93 2.49
N ASN A 2 -22.76 12.21 3.28
CA ASN A 2 -21.35 12.03 2.93
C ASN A 2 -21.27 11.04 1.77
N LEU A 3 -20.79 11.50 0.63
CA LEU A 3 -20.52 10.62 -0.51
C LEU A 3 -19.38 9.64 -0.16
N PRO A 4 -19.40 8.40 -0.66
CA PRO A 4 -18.29 7.49 -0.50
C PRO A 4 -17.04 8.07 -1.16
N ARG A 5 -15.88 7.88 -0.53
CA ARG A 5 -14.60 8.32 -1.09
C ARG A 5 -14.04 7.25 -2.02
N LEU A 6 -13.43 7.68 -3.12
CA LEU A 6 -12.81 6.81 -4.11
C LEU A 6 -11.30 6.73 -3.89
N GLY A 7 -10.82 5.58 -3.43
CA GLY A 7 -9.39 5.22 -3.45
C GLY A 7 -9.07 4.38 -4.70
N VAL A 8 -8.01 4.73 -5.43
CA VAL A 8 -7.61 4.02 -6.64
C VAL A 8 -6.28 3.32 -6.43
N ASN A 9 -6.26 2.00 -6.62
CA ASN A 9 -5.01 1.21 -6.65
C ASN A 9 -4.41 1.27 -8.05
N ILE A 10 -3.10 1.58 -8.13
CA ILE A 10 -2.37 1.77 -9.39
C ILE A 10 -1.29 0.70 -9.64
N ASP A 11 -1.25 -0.38 -8.87
CA ASP A 11 -0.20 -1.41 -8.97
C ASP A 11 -0.07 -1.98 -10.38
N HIS A 12 -1.19 -2.23 -11.05
CA HIS A 12 -1.17 -2.88 -12.36
C HIS A 12 -0.75 -1.95 -13.50
N VAL A 13 -0.70 -0.65 -13.30
CA VAL A 13 -0.03 0.28 -14.20
C VAL A 13 1.47 -0.04 -14.23
N ALA A 14 2.06 -0.28 -13.06
CA ALA A 14 3.46 -0.71 -12.95
C ALA A 14 3.69 -2.12 -13.52
N THR A 15 2.73 -3.03 -13.34
CA THR A 15 2.78 -4.37 -13.97
C THR A 15 2.92 -4.26 -15.47
N LEU A 16 2.09 -3.44 -16.11
CA LEU A 16 2.14 -3.23 -17.56
C LEU A 16 3.45 -2.56 -18.00
N ARG A 17 3.92 -1.53 -17.29
CA ARG A 17 5.22 -0.91 -17.52
C ARG A 17 6.35 -1.94 -17.49
N ASN A 18 6.37 -2.79 -16.47
CA ASN A 18 7.42 -3.80 -16.31
C ASN A 18 7.37 -4.86 -17.41
N ALA A 19 6.16 -5.29 -17.82
CA ALA A 19 5.99 -6.24 -18.93
C ALA A 19 6.48 -5.69 -20.28
N ARG A 20 6.38 -4.37 -20.47
CA ARG A 20 6.90 -3.69 -21.67
C ARG A 20 8.41 -3.49 -21.64
N GLY A 21 9.04 -3.52 -20.47
CA GLY A 21 10.46 -3.24 -20.30
C GLY A 21 10.86 -1.77 -20.53
N GLU A 22 9.90 -0.85 -20.43
CA GLU A 22 10.06 0.60 -20.70
C GLU A 22 9.65 1.42 -19.46
N ASN A 23 9.69 2.75 -19.59
CA ASN A 23 9.24 3.68 -18.54
C ASN A 23 7.75 4.04 -18.66
N TYR A 24 7.01 3.40 -19.53
CA TYR A 24 5.60 3.67 -19.82
C TYR A 24 4.79 2.36 -19.81
N PRO A 25 3.55 2.40 -19.27
CA PRO A 25 2.87 3.52 -18.60
C PRO A 25 3.48 3.86 -17.23
N SER A 26 3.43 5.14 -16.83
CA SER A 26 3.98 5.62 -15.58
C SER A 26 2.93 5.57 -14.45
N PRO A 27 3.21 4.92 -13.30
CA PRO A 27 2.34 4.95 -12.14
C PRO A 27 2.03 6.37 -11.64
N VAL A 28 3.02 7.27 -11.64
CA VAL A 28 2.86 8.66 -11.22
C VAL A 28 1.90 9.42 -12.15
N LYS A 29 2.04 9.23 -13.47
CA LYS A 29 1.11 9.85 -14.43
C LYS A 29 -0.31 9.33 -14.24
N ALA A 30 -0.48 8.03 -14.01
CA ALA A 30 -1.78 7.43 -13.74
C ALA A 30 -2.39 8.01 -12.47
N ALA A 31 -1.61 8.15 -11.40
CA ALA A 31 -2.08 8.75 -10.14
C ALA A 31 -2.51 10.22 -10.34
N LYS A 32 -1.77 11.01 -11.12
CA LYS A 32 -2.16 12.40 -11.46
C LYS A 32 -3.47 12.46 -12.26
N ILE A 33 -3.69 11.54 -13.18
CA ILE A 33 -4.97 11.44 -13.90
C ILE A 33 -6.11 11.12 -12.91
N CYS A 34 -5.91 10.18 -12.00
CA CYS A 34 -6.90 9.89 -10.96
C CYS A 34 -7.22 11.12 -10.11
N GLU A 35 -6.20 11.89 -9.74
CA GLU A 35 -6.35 13.16 -8.99
C GLU A 35 -7.17 14.18 -9.79
N GLU A 36 -6.84 14.39 -11.07
CA GLU A 36 -7.55 15.30 -11.97
C GLU A 36 -9.03 14.94 -12.12
N PHE A 37 -9.35 13.66 -12.15
CA PHE A 37 -10.72 13.16 -12.33
C PHE A 37 -11.44 12.83 -11.02
N GLY A 38 -10.96 13.31 -9.88
CA GLY A 38 -11.71 13.36 -8.63
C GLY A 38 -11.58 12.13 -7.74
N ALA A 39 -10.52 11.37 -7.83
CA ALA A 39 -10.18 10.38 -6.81
C ALA A 39 -9.86 11.07 -5.47
N ASP A 40 -10.12 10.37 -4.36
CA ASP A 40 -9.89 10.87 -3.00
C ASP A 40 -8.59 10.31 -2.37
N GLY A 41 -7.95 9.35 -3.02
CA GLY A 41 -6.70 8.76 -2.55
C GLY A 41 -6.11 7.77 -3.55
N ILE A 42 -4.82 7.53 -3.41
CA ILE A 42 -4.07 6.58 -4.22
C ILE A 42 -3.55 5.46 -3.31
N THR A 43 -3.66 4.23 -3.77
CA THR A 43 -3.07 3.05 -3.13
C THR A 43 -2.00 2.47 -4.04
N ALA A 44 -0.84 2.17 -3.44
CA ALA A 44 0.25 1.46 -4.09
C ALA A 44 0.86 0.43 -3.14
N HIS A 45 1.06 -0.79 -3.62
CA HIS A 45 1.63 -1.89 -2.87
C HIS A 45 3.07 -2.15 -3.31
N LEU A 46 4.03 -1.86 -2.44
CA LEU A 46 5.42 -2.26 -2.62
C LEU A 46 5.60 -3.66 -2.03
N ARG A 47 5.55 -4.67 -2.89
CA ARG A 47 5.77 -6.06 -2.46
C ARG A 47 7.25 -6.32 -2.19
N GLU A 48 7.54 -7.27 -1.31
CA GLU A 48 8.91 -7.70 -1.04
C GLU A 48 9.65 -8.16 -2.32
N ASP A 49 8.94 -8.78 -3.26
CA ASP A 49 9.48 -9.27 -4.54
C ASP A 49 9.55 -8.21 -5.65
N ARG A 50 9.07 -6.98 -5.41
CA ARG A 50 9.09 -5.86 -6.38
C ARG A 50 8.50 -6.21 -7.75
N ARG A 51 7.52 -7.13 -7.82
CA ARG A 51 6.96 -7.61 -9.10
C ARG A 51 6.26 -6.53 -9.93
N HIS A 52 5.81 -5.45 -9.33
CA HIS A 52 5.15 -4.33 -10.03
C HIS A 52 5.69 -2.97 -9.56
N ILE A 53 5.18 -2.40 -8.48
CA ILE A 53 5.70 -1.16 -7.89
C ILE A 53 7.14 -1.37 -7.42
N LYS A 54 8.00 -0.40 -7.70
CA LYS A 54 9.40 -0.33 -7.27
C LYS A 54 9.56 0.71 -6.17
N ASP A 55 10.70 0.66 -5.50
CA ASP A 55 11.00 1.59 -4.40
C ASP A 55 10.91 3.05 -4.87
N GLU A 56 11.47 3.36 -6.05
CA GLU A 56 11.44 4.69 -6.63
C GLU A 56 10.01 5.19 -6.87
N ASP A 57 9.10 4.30 -7.32
CA ASP A 57 7.70 4.67 -7.59
C ASP A 57 7.01 5.22 -6.33
N ILE A 58 7.26 4.62 -5.16
CA ILE A 58 6.65 5.07 -3.91
C ILE A 58 7.13 6.46 -3.51
N PHE A 59 8.43 6.73 -3.64
CA PHE A 59 8.99 8.06 -3.37
C PHE A 59 8.47 9.10 -4.36
N GLU A 60 8.42 8.76 -5.64
CA GLU A 60 7.90 9.64 -6.70
C GLU A 60 6.41 9.93 -6.53
N LEU A 61 5.60 8.93 -6.18
CA LEU A 61 4.19 9.13 -5.87
C LEU A 61 4.04 10.12 -4.72
N LYS A 62 4.72 9.89 -3.61
CA LYS A 62 4.63 10.78 -2.45
C LYS A 62 5.06 12.21 -2.76
N ALA A 63 6.06 12.39 -3.62
CA ALA A 63 6.58 13.70 -4.00
C ALA A 63 5.69 14.46 -5.01
N ASN A 64 4.90 13.74 -5.82
CA ASN A 64 4.26 14.32 -7.01
C ASN A 64 2.73 14.37 -6.97
N ILE A 65 2.06 13.70 -6.03
CA ILE A 65 0.60 13.75 -5.89
C ILE A 65 0.20 14.56 -4.65
N SER A 66 -0.94 15.23 -4.72
CA SER A 66 -1.53 15.94 -3.57
C SER A 66 -2.50 15.04 -2.80
N LEU A 67 -3.00 13.98 -3.42
CA LEU A 67 -3.89 13.02 -2.79
C LEU A 67 -3.19 12.23 -1.67
N PRO A 68 -3.94 11.80 -0.64
CA PRO A 68 -3.43 10.86 0.35
C PRO A 68 -2.91 9.60 -0.31
N LEU A 69 -1.68 9.19 0.08
CA LEU A 69 -1.07 7.92 -0.33
C LEU A 69 -1.32 6.88 0.75
N ASN A 70 -1.96 5.78 0.38
CA ASN A 70 -2.05 4.56 1.15
C ASN A 70 -0.98 3.58 0.65
N PHE A 71 0.00 3.30 1.49
CA PHE A 71 1.11 2.40 1.20
C PHE A 71 0.80 1.00 1.72
N GLU A 72 0.52 0.06 0.82
CA GLU A 72 0.37 -1.35 1.20
C GLU A 72 1.73 -2.01 1.31
N MET A 73 1.94 -2.77 2.39
CA MET A 73 3.23 -3.37 2.70
C MET A 73 3.10 -4.67 3.50
N ALA A 74 4.08 -5.58 3.33
CA ALA A 74 4.24 -6.73 4.20
C ALA A 74 4.71 -6.30 5.61
N PRO A 75 4.45 -7.10 6.66
CA PRO A 75 4.90 -6.83 8.02
C PRO A 75 6.39 -7.12 8.20
N THR A 76 7.27 -6.36 7.55
CA THR A 76 8.73 -6.51 7.66
C THR A 76 9.40 -5.23 8.13
N LEU A 77 10.60 -5.36 8.72
CA LEU A 77 11.39 -4.20 9.15
C LEU A 77 11.91 -3.40 7.96
N GLU A 78 12.17 -4.04 6.82
CA GLU A 78 12.54 -3.35 5.58
C GLU A 78 11.42 -2.42 5.12
N MET A 79 10.20 -2.92 5.06
CA MET A 79 9.04 -2.11 4.66
C MET A 79 8.73 -1.01 5.65
N LEU A 80 8.91 -1.27 6.94
CA LEU A 80 8.83 -0.22 7.96
C LEU A 80 9.83 0.92 7.70
N ASP A 81 11.10 0.59 7.42
CA ASP A 81 12.13 1.59 7.14
C ASP A 81 11.78 2.46 5.94
N ILE A 82 11.28 1.84 4.86
CA ILE A 82 10.79 2.55 3.68
C ILE A 82 9.59 3.45 4.03
N ALA A 83 8.61 2.93 4.76
CA ALA A 83 7.45 3.72 5.18
C ALA A 83 7.83 4.94 6.03
N LEU A 84 8.80 4.80 6.94
CA LEU A 84 9.29 5.91 7.78
C LEU A 84 10.03 6.98 6.96
N LYS A 85 10.68 6.60 5.86
CA LYS A 85 11.34 7.53 4.93
C LYS A 85 10.34 8.24 4.02
N VAL A 86 9.40 7.50 3.45
CA VAL A 86 8.37 8.03 2.52
C VAL A 86 7.34 8.89 3.25
N LYS A 87 6.98 8.51 4.49
CA LYS A 87 5.91 9.13 5.29
C LYS A 87 4.59 9.23 4.52
N PRO A 88 4.02 8.10 4.08
CA PRO A 88 2.70 8.08 3.45
C PRO A 88 1.63 8.53 4.46
N ASN A 89 0.45 8.87 3.99
CA ASN A 89 -0.68 9.23 4.84
C ASN A 89 -1.21 8.04 5.65
N ALA A 90 -1.16 6.85 5.04
CA ALA A 90 -1.52 5.60 5.68
C ALA A 90 -0.62 4.46 5.21
N CYS A 91 -0.43 3.46 6.07
CA CYS A 91 0.09 2.14 5.73
C CYS A 91 -0.99 1.10 5.97
N CYS A 92 -1.24 0.24 4.99
CA CYS A 92 -2.05 -0.95 5.14
C CYS A 92 -1.13 -2.17 5.18
N ILE A 93 -1.06 -2.86 6.32
CA ILE A 93 -0.24 -4.06 6.47
C ILE A 93 -1.04 -5.25 5.93
N VAL A 94 -0.49 -5.88 4.90
CA VAL A 94 -1.09 -6.99 4.18
C VAL A 94 -0.21 -8.24 4.23
N PRO A 95 -0.77 -9.44 4.21
CA PRO A 95 0.01 -10.67 4.09
C PRO A 95 0.49 -10.85 2.65
N GLU A 96 1.75 -11.22 2.47
CA GLU A 96 2.32 -11.56 1.16
C GLU A 96 2.73 -13.03 1.07
N LYS A 97 3.07 -13.64 2.20
CA LYS A 97 3.45 -15.05 2.30
C LYS A 97 2.31 -15.87 2.87
N ARG A 98 2.29 -17.16 2.50
CA ARG A 98 1.23 -18.07 2.94
C ARG A 98 1.20 -18.25 4.45
N GLU A 99 2.34 -18.11 5.12
CA GLU A 99 2.47 -18.21 6.57
C GLU A 99 1.88 -17.01 7.32
N GLU A 100 1.70 -15.88 6.63
CA GLU A 100 1.20 -14.63 7.21
C GLU A 100 -0.32 -14.53 7.19
N VAL A 101 -1.00 -15.40 6.43
CA VAL A 101 -2.45 -15.36 6.23
C VAL A 101 -3.20 -16.29 7.18
N THR A 102 -4.45 -15.90 7.49
CA THR A 102 -5.46 -16.79 8.03
C THR A 102 -6.06 -17.67 6.93
N THR A 103 -6.87 -18.66 7.29
CA THR A 103 -7.65 -19.47 6.34
C THR A 103 -8.60 -18.64 5.49
N GLU A 104 -8.97 -17.45 5.94
CA GLU A 104 -9.89 -16.51 5.30
C GLU A 104 -9.19 -15.42 4.48
N GLY A 105 -7.84 -15.43 4.42
CA GLY A 105 -7.05 -14.57 3.53
C GLY A 105 -6.51 -13.27 4.12
N GLY A 106 -6.92 -12.86 5.33
CA GLY A 106 -6.37 -11.69 6.03
C GLY A 106 -5.09 -12.03 6.81
N ILE A 107 -4.39 -11.00 7.28
CA ILE A 107 -3.18 -11.20 8.09
C ILE A 107 -3.51 -11.90 9.42
N ASP A 108 -2.73 -12.92 9.76
CA ASP A 108 -2.81 -13.59 11.04
C ASP A 108 -2.12 -12.76 12.12
N VAL A 109 -2.91 -11.96 12.82
CA VAL A 109 -2.41 -11.04 13.86
C VAL A 109 -1.72 -11.79 15.01
N LYS A 110 -2.17 -13.00 15.35
CA LYS A 110 -1.58 -13.78 16.44
C LYS A 110 -0.18 -14.28 16.07
N LYS A 111 -0.02 -14.84 14.87
CA LYS A 111 1.28 -15.32 14.38
C LYS A 111 2.26 -14.16 14.17
N ASN A 112 1.78 -13.02 13.70
CA ASN A 112 2.59 -11.85 13.41
C ASN A 112 2.70 -10.87 14.59
N HIS A 113 2.23 -11.24 15.79
CA HIS A 113 2.11 -10.34 16.94
C HIS A 113 3.41 -9.56 17.25
N ASN A 114 4.54 -10.23 17.32
CA ASN A 114 5.82 -9.58 17.68
C ASN A 114 6.25 -8.53 16.66
N LEU A 115 6.12 -8.82 15.37
CA LEU A 115 6.43 -7.88 14.29
C LEU A 115 5.44 -6.70 14.31
N LEU A 116 4.16 -6.97 14.41
CA LEU A 116 3.13 -5.94 14.45
C LEU A 116 3.30 -5.03 15.68
N HIS A 117 3.64 -5.61 16.84
CA HIS A 117 3.92 -4.84 18.05
C HIS A 117 5.15 -3.92 17.91
N THR A 118 6.08 -4.26 17.04
CA THR A 118 7.24 -3.42 16.73
C THR A 118 6.90 -2.35 15.68
N ILE A 119 6.16 -2.72 14.64
CA ILE A 119 5.90 -1.89 13.46
C ILE A 119 4.85 -0.80 13.76
N ILE A 120 3.71 -1.19 14.30
CA ILE A 120 2.56 -0.29 14.48
C ILE A 120 2.87 0.95 15.31
N PRO A 121 3.53 0.83 16.50
CA PRO A 121 3.87 2.02 17.28
C PRO A 121 4.77 3.00 16.55
N LYS A 122 5.75 2.51 15.78
CA LYS A 122 6.68 3.36 15.02
C LYS A 122 5.99 4.12 13.89
N LEU A 123 5.07 3.46 13.17
CA LEU A 123 4.24 4.12 12.16
C LEU A 123 3.38 5.22 12.80
N LYS A 124 2.68 4.91 13.89
CA LYS A 124 1.82 5.87 14.60
C LYS A 124 2.60 7.05 15.16
N GLN A 125 3.77 6.83 15.76
CA GLN A 125 4.64 7.89 16.27
C GLN A 125 5.14 8.83 15.17
N SER A 126 5.23 8.32 13.93
CA SER A 126 5.61 9.12 12.75
C SER A 126 4.42 9.80 12.07
N GLY A 127 3.23 9.75 12.66
CA GLY A 127 2.02 10.38 12.12
C GLY A 127 1.38 9.61 10.95
N ILE A 128 1.76 8.34 10.76
CA ILE A 128 1.24 7.49 9.69
C ILE A 128 0.06 6.69 10.24
N ASN A 129 -1.11 6.80 9.60
CA ASN A 129 -2.26 5.95 9.92
C ASN A 129 -1.93 4.50 9.59
N CYS A 130 -2.24 3.58 10.49
CA CYS A 130 -1.95 2.17 10.29
C CYS A 130 -3.24 1.37 10.22
N LEU A 131 -3.38 0.59 9.13
CA LEU A 131 -4.46 -0.36 8.92
C LEU A 131 -3.89 -1.78 8.86
N LEU A 132 -4.67 -2.73 9.33
CA LEU A 132 -4.40 -4.16 9.18
C LEU A 132 -5.43 -4.75 8.23
N TYR A 133 -4.98 -5.43 7.20
CA TYR A 133 -5.86 -6.20 6.33
C TYR A 133 -6.22 -7.52 7.01
N THR A 134 -7.28 -7.50 7.80
CA THR A 134 -7.78 -8.66 8.56
C THR A 134 -9.01 -9.26 7.90
N SER A 135 -9.28 -10.55 8.17
CA SER A 135 -10.50 -11.24 7.76
C SER A 135 -11.46 -11.43 8.93
N PRO A 136 -12.78 -11.46 8.67
CA PRO A 136 -13.40 -11.21 7.36
C PRO A 136 -13.37 -9.72 6.99
N SER A 137 -13.11 -9.44 5.72
CA SER A 137 -13.28 -8.10 5.15
C SER A 137 -14.49 -8.09 4.21
N PRO A 138 -15.02 -6.92 3.81
CA PRO A 138 -16.10 -6.86 2.83
C PRO A 138 -15.75 -7.56 1.49
N ARG A 139 -14.46 -7.70 1.17
CA ARG A 139 -13.99 -8.44 -0.01
C ARG A 139 -14.15 -9.96 0.11
N ASP A 140 -14.19 -10.48 1.32
CA ASP A 140 -14.28 -11.93 1.60
C ASP A 140 -15.75 -12.39 1.71
N LEU A 141 -16.68 -11.45 1.83
CA LEU A 141 -18.11 -11.69 1.91
C LEU A 141 -18.71 -11.77 0.49
N ARG A 142 -18.46 -12.86 -0.21
CA ARG A 142 -19.05 -13.15 -1.52
C ARG A 142 -20.03 -14.30 -1.43
#